data_ac80b733b2ba7403d893467ba5e36389
#
_entry.id   ac80b733b2ba7403d893467ba5e36389
#
_cell.length_a   1.000
_cell.length_b   1.000
_cell.length_c   1.000
_cell.angle_alpha   90.00
_cell.angle_beta   90.00
_cell.angle_gamma   90.00
#
_symmetry.space_group_name_H-M   'P 1'
#
loop_
_entity.id
_entity.type
_entity.pdbx_description
1 polymer ?
#
loop_
_entity_poly.entity_id
_entity_poly.type
_entity_poly.pdbx_seq_one_letter_code
_entity_poly.pdbx_strand_id
1 'polypeptide(L)' 'MLVEKIERQGMACMLVTHDRFEAARLSHEIMLLSTKSMNVQNVITLPTPLSERDSAFEEAVVAREFQGIHYYE' A
#
# COMPACT_ATOMS: atom_id res chain seq x y z
N MET A 1 -7.01 -7.51 1.58
CA MET A 1 -7.14 -6.26 2.34
C MET A 1 -5.79 -5.60 2.49
N LEU A 2 -5.77 -4.30 2.30
CA LEU A 2 -4.56 -3.51 2.44
C LEU A 2 -4.67 -2.61 3.65
N VAL A 3 -3.59 -2.55 4.43
CA VAL A 3 -3.50 -1.58 5.52
C VAL A 3 -2.39 -0.60 5.15
N GLU A 4 -2.77 0.67 5.00
CA GLU A 4 -1.84 1.72 4.65
C GLU A 4 -1.29 2.36 5.91
N LYS A 5 0.02 2.58 5.93
CA LYS A 5 0.64 3.36 6.97
C LYS A 5 1.11 4.66 6.35
N ILE A 6 0.54 5.76 6.81
CA ILE A 6 0.84 7.09 6.31
C ILE A 6 1.44 7.90 7.44
N GLU A 7 2.65 8.41 7.24
CA GLU A 7 3.32 9.21 8.25
C GLU A 7 3.28 10.67 7.85
N ARG A 8 2.87 11.51 8.79
CA ARG A 8 2.72 12.92 8.53
C ARG A 8 2.98 13.70 9.80
N GLN A 9 3.90 14.64 9.74
CA GLN A 9 4.20 15.55 10.87
C GLN A 9 4.49 14.78 12.15
N GLY A 10 5.24 13.71 12.05
CA GLY A 10 5.61 12.92 13.22
C GLY A 10 4.54 11.99 13.74
N MET A 11 3.41 11.90 13.03
CA MET A 11 2.32 11.02 13.40
C MET A 11 2.12 9.95 12.34
N ALA A 12 1.66 8.79 12.78
CA ALA A 12 1.36 7.71 11.85
C ALA A 12 -0.13 7.42 11.86
N CYS A 13 -0.68 7.21 10.68
CA CYS A 13 -2.09 6.90 10.50
C CYS A 13 -2.20 5.58 9.78
N MET A 14 -3.09 4.70 10.25
CA MET A 14 -3.29 3.41 9.62
C MET A 14 -4.71 3.36 9.05
N LEU A 15 -4.81 3.09 7.77
CA LEU A 15 -6.08 3.04 7.07
C LEU A 15 -6.23 1.72 6.35
N VAL A 16 -7.46 1.22 6.27
CA VAL A 16 -7.76 0.00 5.54
C VAL A 16 -8.39 0.38 4.20
N THR A 17 -7.91 -0.22 3.12
CA THR A 17 -8.42 0.07 1.80
C THR A 17 -8.34 -1.16 0.92
N HIS A 18 -9.11 -1.15 -0.17
CA HIS A 18 -9.00 -2.13 -1.24
C HIS A 18 -8.45 -1.49 -2.51
N ASP A 19 -8.17 -0.20 -2.46
CA ASP A 19 -7.69 0.55 -3.61
C ASP A 19 -6.17 0.55 -3.65
N ARG A 20 -5.60 -0.30 -4.50
CA ARG A 20 -4.15 -0.43 -4.59
C ARG A 20 -3.47 0.81 -5.17
N PHE A 21 -4.16 1.56 -6.01
CA PHE A 21 -3.59 2.80 -6.56
C PHE A 21 -3.52 3.87 -5.50
N GLU A 22 -4.56 3.97 -4.67
CA GLU A 22 -4.52 4.91 -3.55
C GLU A 22 -3.39 4.55 -2.60
N ALA A 23 -3.23 3.25 -2.31
CA ALA A 23 -2.16 2.81 -1.43
C ALA A 23 -0.80 3.19 -1.99
N ALA A 24 -0.60 2.99 -3.30
CA ALA A 24 0.67 3.34 -3.94
C ALA A 24 0.92 4.85 -3.91
N ARG A 25 -0.15 5.64 -3.94
CA ARG A 25 -0.01 7.09 -4.01
C ARG A 25 0.27 7.72 -2.65
N LEU A 26 -0.36 7.22 -1.60
CA LEU A 26 -0.35 7.89 -0.30
C LEU A 26 0.46 7.21 0.79
N SER A 27 0.70 5.91 0.67
CA SER A 27 1.24 5.15 1.78
C SER A 27 2.75 5.20 1.85
N HIS A 28 3.29 5.20 3.04
CA HIS A 28 4.71 5.01 3.27
C HIS A 28 5.02 3.53 3.44
N GLU A 29 4.04 2.77 3.90
CA GLU A 29 4.18 1.34 4.06
C GLU A 29 2.81 0.70 3.86
N ILE A 30 2.77 -0.41 3.16
CA ILE A 30 1.52 -1.12 2.88
C ILE A 30 1.66 -2.55 3.39
N MET A 31 0.70 -2.99 4.19
CA MET A 31 0.65 -4.36 4.65
C MET A 31 -0.47 -5.09 3.92
N LEU A 32 -0.12 -6.23 3.33
CA LEU A 32 -1.08 -7.08 2.65
C LEU A 32 -1.56 -8.14 3.63
N LEU A 33 -2.85 -8.14 3.91
CA LEU A 33 -3.43 -9.07 4.87
C LEU A 33 -4.33 -10.08 4.17
N SER A 34 -4.26 -11.32 4.63
CA SER A 34 -5.20 -12.34 4.20
C SER A 34 -6.55 -12.04 4.86
N THR A 35 -7.62 -12.01 4.05
CA THR A 35 -8.94 -11.75 4.61
C THR A 35 -9.47 -12.92 5.42
N LYS A 36 -8.96 -14.11 5.17
CA LYS A 36 -9.43 -15.31 5.90
C LYS A 36 -8.80 -15.43 7.26
N SER A 37 -7.49 -15.22 7.34
CA SER A 37 -6.76 -15.47 8.58
C SER A 37 -6.26 -14.19 9.23
N MET A 38 -6.39 -13.08 8.55
CA MET A 38 -5.90 -11.77 9.02
C MET A 38 -4.40 -11.76 9.27
N ASN A 39 -3.70 -12.67 8.63
CA ASN A 39 -2.25 -12.73 8.72
C ASN A 39 -1.61 -11.79 7.70
N VAL A 40 -0.49 -11.20 8.07
CA VAL A 40 0.25 -10.35 7.15
C VAL A 40 0.94 -11.24 6.12
N GLN A 41 0.58 -11.04 4.84
CA GLN A 41 1.19 -11.80 3.76
C GLN A 41 2.43 -11.13 3.23
N ASN A 42 2.47 -9.81 3.26
CA ASN A 42 3.61 -9.08 2.73
C ASN A 42 3.60 -7.67 3.28
N VAL A 43 4.77 -7.05 3.31
CA VAL A 43 4.92 -5.66 3.71
C VAL A 43 5.71 -4.96 2.63
N ILE A 44 5.18 -3.86 2.13
CA ILE A 44 5.78 -3.08 1.05
C ILE A 44 6.15 -1.71 1.60
N THR A 45 7.41 -1.34 1.48
CA THR A 45 7.88 -0.04 1.93
C THR A 45 8.09 0.85 0.71
N LEU A 46 7.54 2.06 0.75
CA LEU A 46 7.62 3.00 -0.35
C LEU A 46 8.37 4.26 0.11
N PRO A 47 9.68 4.31 -0.12
CA PRO A 47 10.49 5.44 0.36
C PRO A 47 10.38 6.70 -0.51
N THR A 48 9.81 6.59 -1.69
CA THR A 48 9.69 7.74 -2.59
C THR A 48 8.83 8.84 -1.96
N PRO A 49 9.29 10.10 -1.94
CA PRO A 49 8.48 11.18 -1.38
C PRO A 49 7.14 11.32 -2.11
N LEU A 50 6.10 11.67 -1.35
CA LEU A 50 4.77 11.79 -1.92
C LEU A 50 4.72 12.79 -3.08
N SER A 51 5.51 13.86 -2.98
CA SER A 51 5.51 14.89 -4.01
C SER A 51 6.09 14.42 -5.33
N GLU A 52 6.79 13.29 -5.33
CA GLU A 52 7.41 12.75 -6.54
C GLU A 52 6.61 11.60 -7.14
N ARG A 53 5.46 11.29 -6.58
CA ARG A 53 4.65 10.18 -7.06
C ARG A 53 3.63 10.69 -8.07
N ASP A 54 3.66 10.11 -9.26
CA ASP A 54 2.71 10.44 -10.32
C ASP A 54 2.01 9.16 -10.77
N SER A 55 1.21 9.27 -11.84
CA SER A 55 0.48 8.12 -12.34
C SER A 55 1.40 6.99 -12.76
N ALA A 56 2.53 7.33 -13.35
CA ALA A 56 3.50 6.31 -13.78
C ALA A 56 4.06 5.59 -12.57
N PHE A 57 4.32 6.29 -11.49
CA PHE A 57 4.80 5.68 -10.25
C PHE A 57 3.76 4.71 -9.70
N GLU A 58 2.49 5.13 -9.66
CA GLU A 58 1.42 4.29 -9.14
C GLU A 58 1.29 3.02 -9.95
N GLU A 59 1.29 3.15 -11.27
CA GLU A 59 1.17 1.99 -12.14
C GLU A 59 2.33 1.03 -11.99
N ALA A 60 3.54 1.57 -11.84
CA ALA A 60 4.73 0.75 -11.68
C ALA A 60 4.69 -0.02 -10.36
N VAL A 61 4.26 0.64 -9.28
CA VAL A 61 4.16 -0.01 -7.99
C VAL A 61 3.11 -1.11 -8.03
N VAL A 62 1.95 -0.82 -8.59
CA VAL A 62 0.87 -1.80 -8.66
C VAL A 62 1.31 -3.01 -9.47
N ALA A 63 1.95 -2.79 -10.62
CA ALA A 63 2.40 -3.90 -11.45
C ALA A 63 3.48 -4.73 -10.77
N ARG A 64 4.39 -4.08 -10.04
CA ARG A 64 5.52 -4.77 -9.44
C ARG A 64 5.14 -5.50 -8.15
N GLU A 65 4.34 -4.84 -7.30
CA GLU A 65 4.10 -5.34 -5.95
C GLU A 65 2.80 -6.12 -5.79
N PHE A 66 1.82 -5.87 -6.64
CA PHE A 66 0.50 -6.48 -6.46
C PHE A 66 0.14 -7.50 -7.53
N GLN A 67 1.01 -7.74 -8.48
CA GLN A 67 0.71 -8.67 -9.56
C GLN A 67 0.61 -10.09 -9.01
N GLY A 68 -0.50 -10.76 -9.32
CA GLY A 68 -0.69 -12.15 -8.92
C GLY A 68 -1.05 -12.34 -7.46
N ILE A 69 -1.30 -11.27 -6.73
CA ILE A 69 -1.65 -11.35 -5.31
C ILE A 69 -3.14 -11.13 -5.15
N HIS A 70 -3.78 -12.05 -4.42
CA HIS A 70 -5.20 -11.93 -4.10
C HIS A 70 -5.33 -11.43 -2.68
N TYR A 71 -5.46 -10.14 -2.51
CA TYR A 71 -5.47 -9.49 -1.21
C TYR A 71 -6.84 -8.95 -0.82
N TYR A 72 -7.81 -9.05 -1.70
CA TYR A 72 -9.17 -8.63 -1.41
C TYR A 72 -10.07 -9.80 -1.78
N GLU A 73 -11.18 -9.86 -1.17
CA GLU A 73 -11.96 -10.94 -1.55
C GLU A 73 -13.21 -10.97 -0.99
#